data_0551a23fb9e43c370478ab66646a0fd2
#
_entry.id   0551a23fb9e43c370478ab66646a0fd2
#
_cell.length_a   1.000
_cell.length_b   1.000
_cell.length_c   1.000
_cell.angle_alpha   90.00
_cell.angle_beta   90.00
_cell.angle_gamma   90.00
#
_symmetry.space_group_name_H-M   'P 1'
#
loop_
_entity.id
_entity.type
_entity.pdbx_description
1 polymer ?
#
loop_
_entity_poly.entity_id
_entity_poly.type
_entity_poly.pdbx_seq_one_letter_code
_entity_poly.pdbx_strand_id
1 'polypeptide(L)'
;MTTQEVLISQREFFNTGATFDVDFRLTQLKKLKQSVFDNLDEVVAAFKQDYNKCEFDVIATELGLVLKELNYFLKHLRSLARPKRVGTSLINFPSKGKIISQPLGAVLIVSPWNYPFQLTLMPIVGAIAGGNTMVVKPSSKTPAVSAAIKKIMSVFDQNYAYVNCHKDEELFDLDFDFMFYTGSASFAKTVREKQAKHLIPCV
;
A
#
# COMPACT_ATOMS: atom_id res chain seq x y z
N MET A 1 9.30 5.96 17.69
CA MET A 1 8.97 4.54 17.44
C MET A 1 9.93 4.01 16.38
N THR A 2 10.53 2.85 16.62
CA THR A 2 11.28 2.09 15.62
C THR A 2 10.31 1.45 14.63
N THR A 3 10.78 1.06 13.44
CA THR A 3 9.91 0.38 12.44
C THR A 3 9.37 -0.95 12.98
N GLN A 4 10.14 -1.63 13.84
CA GLN A 4 9.69 -2.86 14.50
C GLN A 4 8.54 -2.61 15.47
N GLU A 5 8.60 -1.56 16.30
CA GLU A 5 7.50 -1.17 17.20
C GLU A 5 6.24 -0.80 16.40
N VAL A 6 6.41 -0.11 15.26
CA VAL A 6 5.30 0.18 14.34
C VAL A 6 4.68 -1.11 13.80
N LEU A 7 5.49 -2.06 13.34
CA LEU A 7 5.00 -3.33 12.82
C LEU A 7 4.21 -4.12 13.88
N ILE A 8 4.68 -4.14 15.12
CA ILE A 8 3.97 -4.78 16.23
C ILE A 8 2.61 -4.11 16.44
N SER A 9 2.56 -2.77 16.51
CA SER A 9 1.29 -2.05 16.69
C SER A 9 0.34 -2.22 15.51
N GLN A 10 0.86 -2.36 14.29
CA GLN A 10 0.07 -2.65 13.09
C GLN A 10 -0.55 -4.05 13.12
N ARG A 11 0.19 -5.05 13.61
CA ARG A 11 -0.36 -6.40 13.81
C ARG A 11 -1.44 -6.43 14.91
N GLU A 12 -1.21 -5.73 16.01
CA GLU A 12 -2.23 -5.60 17.05
C GLU A 12 -3.51 -4.97 16.50
N PHE A 13 -3.40 -3.87 15.74
CA PHE A 13 -4.54 -3.23 15.10
C PHE A 13 -5.21 -4.16 14.08
N PHE A 14 -4.45 -4.84 13.24
CA PHE A 14 -4.98 -5.80 12.28
C PHE A 14 -5.77 -6.92 12.96
N ASN A 15 -5.25 -7.44 14.08
CA ASN A 15 -5.88 -8.51 14.85
C ASN A 15 -7.20 -8.10 15.51
N THR A 16 -7.51 -6.81 15.63
CA THR A 16 -8.84 -6.36 16.04
C THR A 16 -9.93 -6.69 15.03
N GLY A 17 -9.56 -7.00 13.78
CA GLY A 17 -10.49 -7.24 12.68
C GLY A 17 -11.09 -5.99 12.05
N ALA A 18 -10.75 -4.78 12.52
CA ALA A 18 -11.31 -3.52 12.01
C ALA A 18 -11.12 -3.35 10.50
N THR A 19 -9.97 -3.80 9.97
CA THR A 19 -9.64 -3.70 8.54
C THR A 19 -10.42 -4.68 7.66
N PHE A 20 -11.11 -5.68 8.22
CA PHE A 20 -11.94 -6.64 7.48
C PHE A 20 -13.25 -6.00 7.01
N ASP A 21 -13.72 -4.96 7.68
CA ASP A 21 -14.92 -4.24 7.29
C ASP A 21 -14.70 -3.44 6.00
N VAL A 22 -15.59 -3.65 5.02
CA VAL A 22 -15.54 -2.97 3.72
C VAL A 22 -15.83 -1.47 3.86
N ASP A 23 -16.69 -1.08 4.81
CA ASP A 23 -17.02 0.34 5.04
C ASP A 23 -15.84 1.09 5.69
N PHE A 24 -15.10 0.43 6.56
CA PHE A 24 -13.83 0.94 7.06
C PHE A 24 -12.87 1.22 5.89
N ARG A 25 -12.64 0.22 5.00
CA ARG A 25 -11.72 0.37 3.85
C ARG A 25 -12.16 1.50 2.91
N LEU A 26 -13.45 1.60 2.60
CA LEU A 26 -13.99 2.69 1.79
C LEU A 26 -13.77 4.05 2.43
N THR A 27 -13.88 4.15 3.76
CA THR A 27 -13.62 5.36 4.51
C THR A 27 -12.14 5.75 4.41
N GLN A 28 -11.21 4.79 4.54
CA GLN A 28 -9.78 5.06 4.40
C GLN A 28 -9.42 5.49 2.96
N LEU A 29 -10.00 4.86 1.93
CA LEU A 29 -9.80 5.27 0.53
C LEU A 29 -10.30 6.70 0.27
N LYS A 30 -11.43 7.10 0.86
CA LYS A 30 -11.94 8.49 0.78
C LYS A 30 -11.01 9.47 1.48
N LYS A 31 -10.50 9.13 2.67
CA LYS A 31 -9.50 9.94 3.39
C LYS A 31 -8.23 10.14 2.55
N LEU A 32 -7.69 9.06 1.97
CA LEU A 32 -6.54 9.14 1.09
C LEU A 32 -6.80 10.04 -0.10
N LYS A 33 -7.93 9.85 -0.78
CA LYS A 33 -8.31 10.66 -1.94
C LYS A 33 -8.39 12.15 -1.58
N GLN A 34 -9.03 12.50 -0.47
CA GLN A 34 -9.12 13.89 -0.01
C GLN A 34 -7.74 14.46 0.31
N SER A 35 -6.90 13.70 1.03
CA SER A 35 -5.54 14.14 1.35
C SER A 35 -4.67 14.35 0.11
N VAL A 36 -4.84 13.55 -0.95
CA VAL A 36 -4.16 13.77 -2.23
C VAL A 36 -4.58 15.11 -2.84
N PHE A 37 -5.88 15.44 -2.84
CA PHE A 37 -6.37 16.72 -3.35
C PHE A 37 -5.91 17.91 -2.53
N ASP A 38 -5.93 17.79 -1.19
CA ASP A 38 -5.54 18.86 -0.28
C ASP A 38 -4.04 19.22 -0.37
N ASN A 39 -3.21 18.29 -0.90
CA ASN A 39 -1.76 18.46 -1.03
C ASN A 39 -1.28 18.51 -2.50
N LEU A 40 -2.17 18.78 -3.45
CA LEU A 40 -1.86 18.76 -4.89
C LEU A 40 -0.70 19.70 -5.26
N ASP A 41 -0.76 20.95 -4.81
CA ASP A 41 0.25 21.97 -5.11
C ASP A 41 1.62 21.58 -4.54
N GLU A 42 1.63 20.97 -3.35
CA GLU A 42 2.86 20.50 -2.73
C GLU A 42 3.49 19.32 -3.48
N VAL A 43 2.67 18.41 -4.00
CA VAL A 43 3.14 17.31 -4.86
C VAL A 43 3.77 17.87 -6.13
N VAL A 44 3.12 18.85 -6.80
CA VAL A 44 3.66 19.49 -8.00
C VAL A 44 4.99 20.19 -7.69
N ALA A 45 5.06 20.94 -6.58
CA ALA A 45 6.28 21.59 -6.14
C ALA A 45 7.41 20.59 -5.83
N ALA A 46 7.09 19.46 -5.20
CA ALA A 46 8.05 18.39 -4.92
C ALA A 46 8.62 17.76 -6.19
N PHE A 47 7.80 17.53 -7.21
CA PHE A 47 8.28 17.07 -8.51
C PHE A 47 9.12 18.11 -9.26
N LYS A 48 8.79 19.38 -9.10
CA LYS A 48 9.64 20.45 -9.63
C LYS A 48 11.00 20.45 -8.98
N GLN A 49 11.07 20.21 -7.66
CA GLN A 49 12.32 20.16 -6.91
C GLN A 49 13.18 18.94 -7.27
N ASP A 50 12.60 17.72 -7.28
CA ASP A 50 13.35 16.47 -7.47
C ASP A 50 13.68 16.18 -8.96
N TYR A 51 12.83 16.64 -9.92
CA TYR A 51 12.93 16.28 -11.35
C TYR A 51 12.91 17.45 -12.32
N ASN A 52 12.61 18.66 -11.85
CA ASN A 52 12.27 19.78 -12.75
C ASN A 52 11.09 19.46 -13.69
N LYS A 53 10.18 18.59 -13.26
CA LYS A 53 9.02 18.12 -14.03
C LYS A 53 7.93 19.20 -14.06
N CYS A 54 7.27 19.41 -15.21
CA CYS A 54 6.18 20.38 -15.28
C CYS A 54 4.88 19.81 -14.69
N GLU A 55 3.98 20.68 -14.29
CA GLU A 55 2.71 20.35 -13.68
C GLU A 55 1.87 19.40 -14.53
N PHE A 56 1.76 19.66 -15.84
CA PHE A 56 1.00 18.82 -16.77
C PHE A 56 1.50 17.37 -16.75
N ASP A 57 2.81 17.17 -16.78
CA ASP A 57 3.40 15.82 -16.76
C ASP A 57 3.17 15.13 -15.42
N VAL A 58 3.24 15.87 -14.29
CA VAL A 58 2.93 15.34 -12.97
C VAL A 58 1.49 14.87 -12.90
N ILE A 59 0.56 15.68 -13.37
CA ILE A 59 -0.88 15.34 -13.38
C ILE A 59 -1.14 14.13 -14.30
N ALA A 60 -0.58 14.14 -15.51
CA ALA A 60 -0.86 13.11 -16.50
C ALA A 60 -0.26 11.75 -16.16
N THR A 61 0.99 11.71 -15.63
CA THR A 61 1.75 10.47 -15.48
C THR A 61 1.78 9.93 -14.05
N GLU A 62 1.42 10.72 -13.05
CA GLU A 62 1.51 10.36 -11.64
C GLU A 62 0.13 10.45 -10.95
N LEU A 63 -0.39 11.65 -10.78
CA LEU A 63 -1.63 11.91 -10.05
C LEU A 63 -2.86 11.30 -10.71
N GLY A 64 -3.01 11.48 -12.03
CA GLY A 64 -4.19 11.00 -12.77
C GLY A 64 -4.39 9.49 -12.67
N LEU A 65 -3.29 8.72 -12.67
CA LEU A 65 -3.33 7.27 -12.54
C LEU A 65 -3.74 6.83 -11.13
N VAL A 66 -3.22 7.48 -10.10
CA VAL A 66 -3.59 7.24 -8.69
C VAL A 66 -5.07 7.55 -8.46
N LEU A 67 -5.55 8.70 -8.96
CA LEU A 67 -6.95 9.09 -8.82
C LEU A 67 -7.89 8.15 -9.58
N LYS A 68 -7.48 7.65 -10.74
CA LYS A 68 -8.24 6.64 -11.50
C LYS A 68 -8.38 5.35 -10.69
N GLU A 69 -7.30 4.88 -10.07
CA GLU A 69 -7.29 3.68 -9.25
C GLU A 69 -8.14 3.84 -7.98
N LEU A 70 -8.01 4.97 -7.27
CA LEU A 70 -8.87 5.33 -6.13
C LEU A 70 -10.35 5.30 -6.51
N ASN A 71 -10.72 5.93 -7.63
CA ASN A 71 -12.10 5.95 -8.11
C ASN A 71 -12.61 4.56 -8.48
N TYR A 72 -11.75 3.71 -9.05
CA TYR A 72 -12.09 2.33 -9.36
C TYR A 72 -12.47 1.56 -8.09
N PHE A 73 -11.61 1.58 -7.06
CA PHE A 73 -11.90 0.85 -5.81
C PHE A 73 -13.07 1.46 -5.04
N LEU A 74 -13.21 2.79 -4.99
CA LEU A 74 -14.38 3.43 -4.36
C LEU A 74 -15.70 2.97 -4.97
N LYS A 75 -15.71 2.70 -6.29
CA LYS A 75 -16.90 2.23 -7.01
C LYS A 75 -17.12 0.72 -6.88
N HIS A 76 -16.06 -0.07 -6.87
CA HIS A 76 -16.17 -1.52 -7.07
C HIS A 76 -15.84 -2.38 -5.83
N LEU A 77 -15.25 -1.80 -4.77
CA LEU A 77 -14.73 -2.57 -3.63
C LEU A 77 -15.79 -3.48 -2.99
N ARG A 78 -17.02 -3.01 -2.81
CA ARG A 78 -18.12 -3.83 -2.25
C ARG A 78 -18.40 -5.08 -3.10
N SER A 79 -18.27 -4.96 -4.42
CA SER A 79 -18.47 -6.09 -5.33
C SER A 79 -17.29 -7.04 -5.32
N LEU A 80 -16.06 -6.49 -5.28
CA LEU A 80 -14.82 -7.27 -5.26
C LEU A 80 -14.65 -8.06 -3.95
N ALA A 81 -15.10 -7.52 -2.82
CA ALA A 81 -15.01 -8.15 -1.50
C ALA A 81 -16.09 -9.20 -1.24
N ARG A 82 -17.10 -9.31 -2.12
CA ARG A 82 -18.20 -10.30 -1.91
C ARG A 82 -17.68 -11.73 -2.06
N PRO A 83 -18.09 -12.64 -1.13
CA PRO A 83 -17.84 -14.05 -1.29
C PRO A 83 -18.43 -14.59 -2.60
N LYS A 84 -17.65 -15.33 -3.37
CA LYS A 84 -18.07 -15.95 -4.63
C LYS A 84 -18.50 -17.39 -4.34
N ARG A 85 -19.73 -17.74 -4.72
CA ARG A 85 -20.19 -19.13 -4.64
C ARG A 85 -19.49 -19.97 -5.72
N VAL A 86 -19.07 -21.18 -5.36
CA VAL A 86 -18.48 -22.17 -6.27
C VAL A 86 -19.20 -23.48 -6.13
N GLY A 87 -19.22 -24.28 -7.21
CA GLY A 87 -19.77 -25.61 -7.20
C GLY A 87 -19.00 -26.55 -6.27
N THR A 88 -19.70 -27.48 -5.67
CA THR A 88 -19.11 -28.57 -4.87
C THR A 88 -19.36 -29.90 -5.54
N SER A 89 -18.48 -30.89 -5.32
CA SER A 89 -18.69 -32.25 -5.78
C SER A 89 -19.95 -32.88 -5.17
N LEU A 90 -20.62 -33.74 -5.93
CA LEU A 90 -21.79 -34.51 -5.43
C LEU A 90 -21.47 -35.33 -4.18
N ILE A 91 -20.23 -35.78 -3.99
CA ILE A 91 -19.75 -36.48 -2.79
C ILE A 91 -19.96 -35.64 -1.53
N ASN A 92 -19.87 -34.31 -1.68
CA ASN A 92 -19.99 -33.35 -0.57
C ASN A 92 -21.43 -32.79 -0.42
N PHE A 93 -22.40 -33.36 -1.12
CA PHE A 93 -23.79 -32.93 -0.97
C PHE A 93 -24.29 -33.18 0.48
N PRO A 94 -24.97 -32.19 1.11
CA PRO A 94 -25.51 -30.94 0.60
C PRO A 94 -24.67 -29.68 0.89
N SER A 95 -23.32 -29.79 0.88
CA SER A 95 -22.40 -28.69 1.19
C SER A 95 -22.49 -27.53 0.16
N LYS A 96 -22.06 -26.34 0.59
CA LYS A 96 -21.96 -25.13 -0.25
C LYS A 96 -20.56 -24.56 -0.19
N GLY A 97 -19.89 -24.44 -1.35
CA GLY A 97 -18.56 -23.85 -1.46
C GLY A 97 -18.60 -22.33 -1.64
N LYS A 98 -17.64 -21.62 -1.05
CA LYS A 98 -17.42 -20.18 -1.24
C LYS A 98 -15.93 -19.89 -1.32
N ILE A 99 -15.56 -18.92 -2.18
CA ILE A 99 -14.25 -18.29 -2.17
C ILE A 99 -14.40 -16.95 -1.47
N ILE A 100 -13.61 -16.71 -0.43
CA ILE A 100 -13.61 -15.49 0.37
C ILE A 100 -12.22 -14.86 0.26
N SER A 101 -12.15 -13.60 -0.20
CA SER A 101 -10.90 -12.83 -0.17
C SER A 101 -10.63 -12.33 1.24
N GLN A 102 -9.42 -12.56 1.74
CA GLN A 102 -8.99 -12.13 3.06
C GLN A 102 -7.77 -11.21 2.95
N PRO A 103 -7.60 -10.24 3.87
CA PRO A 103 -6.36 -9.47 4.00
C PRO A 103 -5.17 -10.39 4.29
N LEU A 104 -3.99 -9.99 3.87
CA LEU A 104 -2.76 -10.70 4.16
C LEU A 104 -2.24 -10.40 5.57
N GLY A 105 -2.37 -9.16 6.03
CA GLY A 105 -1.87 -8.72 7.32
C GLY A 105 -1.16 -7.37 7.26
N ALA A 106 0.00 -7.28 7.92
CA ALA A 106 0.89 -6.12 7.87
C ALA A 106 1.83 -6.25 6.67
N VAL A 107 1.72 -5.34 5.69
CA VAL A 107 2.46 -5.42 4.43
C VAL A 107 3.55 -4.36 4.33
N LEU A 108 4.64 -4.67 3.63
CA LEU A 108 5.67 -3.71 3.27
C LEU A 108 5.54 -3.33 1.79
N ILE A 109 5.50 -2.02 1.51
CA ILE A 109 5.48 -1.46 0.16
C ILE A 109 6.78 -0.70 -0.08
N VAL A 110 7.58 -1.16 -1.04
CA VAL A 110 8.86 -0.53 -1.43
C VAL A 110 8.74 -0.01 -2.85
N SER A 111 9.00 1.27 -3.04
CA SER A 111 8.78 1.94 -4.32
C SER A 111 10.05 2.61 -4.88
N PRO A 112 10.15 2.71 -6.21
CA PRO A 112 11.32 3.22 -6.92
C PRO A 112 11.27 4.75 -7.04
N TRP A 113 12.29 5.29 -7.73
CA TRP A 113 12.44 6.72 -7.98
C TRP A 113 11.87 7.20 -9.33
N ASN A 114 11.63 6.31 -10.31
CA ASN A 114 11.30 6.72 -11.69
C ASN A 114 9.86 7.27 -11.86
N TYR A 115 8.88 6.74 -11.13
CA TYR A 115 7.50 7.24 -11.01
C TYR A 115 7.12 7.18 -9.52
N PRO A 116 7.75 8.01 -8.68
CA PRO A 116 7.75 7.79 -7.24
C PRO A 116 6.38 7.94 -6.59
N PHE A 117 5.54 8.84 -7.09
CA PHE A 117 4.22 9.07 -6.54
C PHE A 117 3.26 7.94 -6.96
N GLN A 118 3.15 7.68 -8.26
CA GLN A 118 2.28 6.63 -8.79
C GLN A 118 2.64 5.26 -8.22
N LEU A 119 3.91 4.85 -8.33
CA LEU A 119 4.36 3.52 -7.92
C LEU A 119 4.40 3.33 -6.39
N THR A 120 4.19 4.39 -5.61
CA THR A 120 3.97 4.32 -4.17
C THR A 120 2.47 4.28 -3.86
N LEU A 121 1.68 5.20 -4.39
CA LEU A 121 0.28 5.35 -4.02
C LEU A 121 -0.62 4.25 -4.57
N MET A 122 -0.36 3.71 -5.77
CA MET A 122 -1.18 2.62 -6.32
C MET A 122 -1.13 1.34 -5.47
N PRO A 123 0.05 0.83 -5.03
CA PRO A 123 0.09 -0.28 -4.08
C PRO A 123 -0.57 0.04 -2.74
N ILE A 124 -0.46 1.28 -2.23
CA ILE A 124 -1.16 1.73 -1.02
C ILE A 124 -2.68 1.62 -1.20
N VAL A 125 -3.22 2.08 -2.33
CA VAL A 125 -4.66 1.95 -2.65
C VAL A 125 -5.07 0.47 -2.65
N GLY A 126 -4.26 -0.40 -3.27
CA GLY A 126 -4.47 -1.84 -3.26
C GLY A 126 -4.42 -2.45 -1.85
N ALA A 127 -3.46 -2.05 -1.02
CA ALA A 127 -3.33 -2.53 0.36
C ALA A 127 -4.54 -2.11 1.22
N ILE A 128 -4.99 -0.86 1.12
CA ILE A 128 -6.22 -0.37 1.79
C ILE A 128 -7.44 -1.17 1.32
N ALA A 129 -7.61 -1.33 0.00
CA ALA A 129 -8.72 -2.08 -0.57
C ALA A 129 -8.70 -3.55 -0.15
N GLY A 130 -7.51 -4.15 -0.02
CA GLY A 130 -7.30 -5.50 0.48
C GLY A 130 -7.56 -5.67 1.98
N GLY A 131 -7.59 -4.58 2.75
CA GLY A 131 -7.80 -4.61 4.21
C GLY A 131 -6.52 -4.87 5.00
N ASN A 132 -5.37 -4.47 4.49
CA ASN A 132 -4.07 -4.63 5.12
C ASN A 132 -3.69 -3.38 5.93
N THR A 133 -2.84 -3.56 6.94
CA THR A 133 -2.02 -2.49 7.52
C THR A 133 -0.71 -2.41 6.73
N MET A 134 0.02 -1.28 6.78
CA MET A 134 1.16 -1.14 5.90
C MET A 134 2.28 -0.26 6.44
N VAL A 135 3.51 -0.68 6.12
CA VAL A 135 4.70 0.16 6.15
C VAL A 135 5.09 0.50 4.71
N VAL A 136 5.31 1.77 4.43
CA VAL A 136 5.66 2.26 3.09
C VAL A 136 7.07 2.80 3.10
N LYS A 137 7.90 2.33 2.17
CA LYS A 137 9.28 2.75 1.98
C LYS A 137 9.45 3.40 0.61
N PRO A 138 9.21 4.72 0.49
CA PRO A 138 9.47 5.45 -0.75
C PRO A 138 10.98 5.60 -0.99
N SER A 139 11.35 5.95 -2.22
CA SER A 139 12.74 6.07 -2.62
C SER A 139 13.46 7.22 -1.92
N SER A 140 14.63 6.96 -1.37
CA SER A 140 15.52 8.02 -0.85
C SER A 140 16.15 8.93 -1.92
N LYS A 141 16.04 8.55 -3.21
CA LYS A 141 16.54 9.35 -4.34
C LYS A 141 15.60 10.51 -4.72
N THR A 142 14.39 10.53 -4.18
CA THR A 142 13.37 11.56 -4.45
C THR A 142 12.84 12.12 -3.12
N PRO A 143 13.69 12.86 -2.39
CA PRO A 143 13.37 13.25 -1.01
C PRO A 143 12.17 14.18 -0.90
N ALA A 144 11.98 15.12 -1.83
CA ALA A 144 10.85 16.05 -1.81
C ALA A 144 9.53 15.32 -2.07
N VAL A 145 9.47 14.45 -3.10
CA VAL A 145 8.28 13.64 -3.38
C VAL A 145 7.99 12.67 -2.24
N SER A 146 9.02 12.06 -1.63
CA SER A 146 8.85 11.18 -0.48
C SER A 146 8.29 11.91 0.74
N ALA A 147 8.70 13.17 0.97
CA ALA A 147 8.15 14.02 2.04
C ALA A 147 6.68 14.37 1.77
N ALA A 148 6.31 14.70 0.51
CA ALA A 148 4.94 14.95 0.12
C ALA A 148 4.05 13.70 0.33
N ILE A 149 4.54 12.51 -0.04
CA ILE A 149 3.84 11.24 0.22
C ILE A 149 3.65 11.03 1.73
N LYS A 150 4.69 11.27 2.55
CA LYS A 150 4.59 11.15 4.00
C LYS A 150 3.53 12.09 4.58
N LYS A 151 3.45 13.32 4.07
CA LYS A 151 2.43 14.29 4.48
C LYS A 151 1.02 13.83 4.09
N ILE A 152 0.81 13.35 2.86
CA ILE A 152 -0.46 12.78 2.41
C ILE A 152 -0.89 11.62 3.32
N MET A 153 0.05 10.74 3.68
CA MET A 153 -0.23 9.57 4.51
C MET A 153 -0.41 9.89 6.00
N SER A 154 -0.09 11.12 6.45
CA SER A 154 -0.26 11.52 7.85
C SER A 154 -1.71 11.62 8.33
N VAL A 155 -2.69 11.47 7.42
CA VAL A 155 -4.12 11.35 7.76
C VAL A 155 -4.47 10.01 8.41
N PHE A 156 -3.54 9.06 8.40
CA PHE A 156 -3.68 7.75 9.01
C PHE A 156 -2.85 7.64 10.29
N ASP A 157 -3.37 6.90 11.26
CA ASP A 157 -2.62 6.51 12.43
C ASP A 157 -1.47 5.55 12.06
N GLN A 158 -0.34 5.62 12.77
CA GLN A 158 0.84 4.80 12.46
C GLN A 158 0.61 3.30 12.64
N ASN A 159 -0.32 2.91 13.51
CA ASN A 159 -0.76 1.52 13.66
C ASN A 159 -1.57 0.98 12.46
N TYR A 160 -1.94 1.84 11.51
CA TYR A 160 -2.62 1.46 10.29
C TYR A 160 -1.71 1.64 9.06
N ALA A 161 -1.09 2.82 8.91
CA ALA A 161 -0.22 3.11 7.78
C ALA A 161 0.95 4.02 8.20
N TYR A 162 2.17 3.60 7.95
CA TYR A 162 3.38 4.31 8.33
C TYR A 162 4.32 4.50 7.12
N VAL A 163 4.88 5.69 6.96
CA VAL A 163 5.84 6.00 5.90
C VAL A 163 7.24 6.16 6.50
N ASN A 164 8.13 5.21 6.17
CA ASN A 164 9.54 5.25 6.54
C ASN A 164 10.37 5.89 5.43
N CYS A 165 10.75 7.17 5.60
CA CYS A 165 11.61 7.91 4.66
C CYS A 165 13.11 7.75 4.98
N HIS A 166 13.48 7.08 6.07
CA HIS A 166 14.88 6.91 6.46
C HIS A 166 15.54 5.74 5.71
N LYS A 167 16.88 5.76 5.63
CA LYS A 167 17.65 4.58 5.23
C LYS A 167 17.57 3.59 6.40
N ASP A 168 16.90 2.49 6.19
CA ASP A 168 16.67 1.46 7.17
C ASP A 168 16.87 0.10 6.47
N GLU A 169 18.09 -0.44 6.59
CA GLU A 169 18.44 -1.72 5.97
C GLU A 169 17.84 -2.90 6.75
N GLU A 170 17.56 -2.72 8.04
CA GLU A 170 16.95 -3.72 8.90
C GLU A 170 15.47 -3.93 8.56
N LEU A 171 14.84 -2.94 7.90
CA LEU A 171 13.45 -3.01 7.45
C LEU A 171 13.14 -4.31 6.68
N PHE A 172 14.09 -4.76 5.87
CA PHE A 172 13.92 -5.95 5.03
C PHE A 172 14.13 -7.27 5.78
N ASP A 173 14.61 -7.23 7.01
CA ASP A 173 14.74 -8.40 7.88
C ASP A 173 13.53 -8.57 8.83
N LEU A 174 12.60 -7.59 8.82
CA LEU A 174 11.37 -7.66 9.61
C LEU A 174 10.37 -8.66 9.00
N ASP A 175 9.63 -9.31 9.88
CA ASP A 175 8.66 -10.35 9.54
C ASP A 175 7.31 -9.74 9.12
N PHE A 176 7.21 -9.27 7.87
CA PHE A 176 5.96 -8.82 7.26
C PHE A 176 5.15 -10.02 6.74
N ASP A 177 3.84 -9.85 6.57
CA ASP A 177 2.98 -10.90 6.01
C ASP A 177 2.99 -10.89 4.47
N PHE A 178 3.42 -9.80 3.84
CA PHE A 178 3.58 -9.66 2.39
C PHE A 178 4.51 -8.48 2.07
N MET A 179 5.26 -8.59 0.98
CA MET A 179 6.05 -7.49 0.45
C MET A 179 5.71 -7.20 -1.00
N PHE A 180 5.42 -5.93 -1.28
CA PHE A 180 5.33 -5.39 -2.63
C PHE A 180 6.61 -4.58 -2.92
N TYR A 181 7.40 -5.04 -3.88
CA TYR A 181 8.65 -4.39 -4.24
C TYR A 181 8.67 -3.98 -5.72
N THR A 182 8.92 -2.70 -5.97
CA THR A 182 9.22 -2.19 -7.30
C THR A 182 10.57 -1.47 -7.28
N GLY A 183 11.50 -1.91 -8.13
CA GLY A 183 12.86 -1.34 -8.14
C GLY A 183 13.80 -2.08 -9.08
N SER A 184 15.12 -1.97 -8.84
CA SER A 184 16.13 -2.63 -9.66
C SER A 184 16.16 -4.15 -9.43
N ALA A 185 16.45 -4.91 -10.49
CA ALA A 185 16.59 -6.36 -10.41
C ALA A 185 17.72 -6.80 -9.47
N SER A 186 18.79 -6.00 -9.35
CA SER A 186 19.91 -6.29 -8.44
C SER A 186 19.46 -6.25 -6.98
N PHE A 187 18.74 -5.20 -6.58
CA PHE A 187 18.26 -5.08 -5.21
C PHE A 187 17.09 -6.04 -4.92
N ALA A 188 16.30 -6.41 -5.93
CA ALA A 188 15.26 -7.43 -5.79
C ALA A 188 15.80 -8.78 -5.30
N LYS A 189 17.01 -9.18 -5.74
CA LYS A 189 17.66 -10.40 -5.26
C LYS A 189 17.93 -10.35 -3.76
N THR A 190 18.52 -9.25 -3.28
CA THR A 190 18.78 -9.02 -1.84
C THR A 190 17.48 -9.05 -1.03
N VAL A 191 16.45 -8.38 -1.52
CA VAL A 191 15.12 -8.40 -0.88
C VAL A 191 14.58 -9.83 -0.79
N ARG A 192 14.63 -10.60 -1.89
CA ARG A 192 14.15 -11.99 -1.92
C ARG A 192 14.94 -12.91 -0.98
N GLU A 193 16.27 -12.74 -0.91
CA GLU A 193 17.11 -13.50 0.02
C GLU A 193 16.74 -13.25 1.48
N LYS A 194 16.46 -11.99 1.86
CA LYS A 194 16.02 -11.62 3.20
C LYS A 194 14.62 -12.20 3.49
N GLN A 195 13.69 -12.06 2.57
CA GLN A 195 12.30 -12.55 2.72
C GLN A 195 12.22 -14.08 2.78
N ALA A 196 13.11 -14.80 2.08
CA ALA A 196 13.15 -16.26 2.11
C ALA A 196 13.33 -16.84 3.52
N LYS A 197 13.99 -16.11 4.43
CA LYS A 197 14.19 -16.52 5.83
C LYS A 197 12.86 -16.69 6.58
N HIS A 198 11.85 -15.91 6.22
CA HIS A 198 10.54 -15.89 6.87
C HIS A 198 9.43 -16.44 5.96
N LEU A 199 9.78 -16.98 4.78
CA LEU A 199 8.83 -17.46 3.74
C LEU A 199 7.78 -16.40 3.34
N ILE A 200 8.16 -15.12 3.38
CA ILE A 200 7.24 -14.00 3.09
C ILE A 200 6.95 -13.95 1.59
N PRO A 201 5.67 -13.95 1.16
CA PRO A 201 5.30 -13.73 -0.22
C PRO A 201 5.76 -12.36 -0.70
N CYS A 202 6.38 -12.30 -1.88
CA CYS A 202 6.91 -11.06 -2.47
C CYS A 202 6.55 -10.99 -3.96
N VAL A 203 6.02 -9.82 -4.37
CA VAL A 203 5.73 -9.46 -5.77
C VAL A 203 6.48 -8.20 -6.14
#